data_a9b5446ad62b8b7dc7e9a7f32f902900
#
_entry.id   a9b5446ad62b8b7dc7e9a7f32f902900
#
_cell.length_a   1.000
_cell.length_b   1.000
_cell.length_c   1.000
_cell.angle_alpha   90.00
_cell.angle_beta   90.00
_cell.angle_gamma   90.00
#
_symmetry.space_group_name_H-M   'P 1'
#
loop_
_entity.id
_entity.type
_entity.pdbx_description
1 polymer ?
#
loop_
_entity_poly.entity_id
_entity_poly.type
_entity_poly.pdbx_seq_one_letter_code
_entity_poly.pdbx_strand_id
1 'polypeptide(L)'
;MILNTFSTSDSPRKAVIAIHGWTGDVSSMEPVAKSLRLPDTKWVFPQAPYKSDKSGYTWFHGNDETGWEYKDSFIIIHSLIQDLVDQGFKHDEIFLLGFSQGACLAMEWMIRQPFSIGGVIPIAGFIKYKDRFKIDATLESKGTQILLIHGDKDEIIHPEESEKALKLFQSLGYNVNLHILSTEHKIPLSANNQIQRFILAI
;
A
#
# COMPACT_ATOMS: atom_id res chain seq x y z
N MET A 1 -10.55 3.14 -15.69
CA MET A 1 -10.09 3.27 -14.29
C MET A 1 -10.54 4.64 -13.77
N ILE A 2 -11.11 4.70 -12.55
CA ILE A 2 -11.47 5.95 -11.88
C ILE A 2 -10.34 6.27 -10.89
N LEU A 3 -9.82 7.49 -10.96
CA LEU A 3 -8.76 7.95 -10.06
C LEU A 3 -8.81 9.47 -9.85
N ASN A 4 -8.32 9.93 -8.70
CA ASN A 4 -8.01 11.33 -8.42
C ASN A 4 -6.50 11.51 -8.33
N THR A 5 -6.02 12.72 -8.62
CA THR A 5 -4.59 13.06 -8.46
C THR A 5 -4.42 14.50 -8.01
N PHE A 6 -3.35 14.77 -7.27
CA PHE A 6 -2.82 16.12 -7.12
C PHE A 6 -1.29 16.08 -6.95
N SER A 7 -0.63 17.20 -7.16
CA SER A 7 0.81 17.36 -6.93
C SER A 7 1.08 18.51 -5.96
N THR A 8 2.13 18.37 -5.15
CA THR A 8 2.56 19.40 -4.19
C THR A 8 3.58 20.37 -4.80
N SER A 9 4.00 20.13 -6.04
CA SER A 9 4.83 21.05 -6.84
C SER A 9 4.56 20.82 -8.34
N ASP A 10 5.03 21.76 -9.18
CA ASP A 10 4.93 21.66 -10.65
C ASP A 10 5.88 20.59 -11.24
N SER A 11 6.90 20.20 -10.49
CA SER A 11 7.89 19.21 -10.91
C SER A 11 8.13 18.19 -9.78
N PRO A 12 7.14 17.31 -9.52
CA PRO A 12 7.23 16.34 -8.45
C PRO A 12 8.34 15.31 -8.76
N ARG A 13 9.14 14.98 -7.76
CA ARG A 13 10.23 14.01 -7.85
C ARG A 13 9.89 12.66 -7.26
N LYS A 14 8.77 12.56 -6.56
CA LYS A 14 8.25 11.32 -5.98
C LYS A 14 6.79 11.15 -6.32
N ALA A 15 6.35 9.90 -6.41
CA ALA A 15 4.95 9.57 -6.62
C ALA A 15 4.47 8.60 -5.54
N VAL A 16 3.30 8.83 -4.99
CA VAL A 16 2.66 7.96 -4.00
C VAL A 16 1.28 7.54 -4.50
N ILE A 17 1.10 6.24 -4.70
CA ILE A 17 -0.22 5.64 -4.96
C ILE A 17 -0.82 5.29 -3.60
N ALA A 18 -1.89 5.99 -3.22
CA ALA A 18 -2.55 5.83 -1.93
C ALA A 18 -3.81 4.98 -2.08
N ILE A 19 -3.76 3.76 -1.54
CA ILE A 19 -4.72 2.67 -1.75
C ILE A 19 -5.67 2.59 -0.55
N HIS A 20 -6.96 2.85 -0.78
CA HIS A 20 -7.98 2.88 0.27
C HIS A 20 -8.29 1.49 0.84
N GLY A 21 -8.92 1.45 2.02
CA GLY A 21 -9.43 0.22 2.63
C GLY A 21 -10.74 -0.25 2.00
N TRP A 22 -11.27 -1.37 2.52
CA TRP A 22 -12.60 -1.86 2.16
C TRP A 22 -13.67 -0.79 2.38
N THR A 23 -14.63 -0.69 1.49
CA THR A 23 -15.69 0.33 1.44
C THR A 23 -15.25 1.75 1.09
N GLY A 24 -13.95 1.96 0.83
CA GLY A 24 -13.43 3.26 0.41
C GLY A 24 -13.67 3.58 -1.07
N ASP A 25 -13.20 4.75 -1.46
CA ASP A 25 -13.26 5.28 -2.81
C ASP A 25 -12.05 6.19 -3.12
N VAL A 26 -12.05 6.86 -4.27
CA VAL A 26 -10.99 7.77 -4.72
C VAL A 26 -10.70 8.94 -3.77
N SER A 27 -11.63 9.31 -2.90
CA SER A 27 -11.47 10.44 -1.97
C SER A 27 -10.94 10.03 -0.60
N SER A 28 -11.03 8.73 -0.27
CA SER A 28 -10.81 8.21 1.08
C SER A 28 -9.40 8.47 1.62
N MET A 29 -8.38 8.46 0.75
CA MET A 29 -6.97 8.63 1.15
C MET A 29 -6.46 10.07 0.98
N GLU A 30 -7.23 10.95 0.37
CA GLU A 30 -6.82 12.35 0.13
C GLU A 30 -6.55 13.14 1.42
N PRO A 31 -7.36 13.02 2.51
CA PRO A 31 -7.05 13.67 3.79
C PRO A 31 -5.72 13.20 4.39
N VAL A 32 -5.37 11.93 4.25
CA VAL A 32 -4.09 11.36 4.70
C VAL A 32 -2.94 12.01 3.94
N ALA A 33 -3.01 12.05 2.61
CA ALA A 33 -2.01 12.67 1.76
C ALA A 33 -1.79 14.15 2.11
N LYS A 34 -2.88 14.91 2.30
CA LYS A 34 -2.81 16.32 2.71
C LYS A 34 -2.17 16.49 4.10
N SER A 35 -2.45 15.58 5.04
CA SER A 35 -1.87 15.62 6.39
C SER A 35 -0.37 15.36 6.41
N LEU A 36 0.13 14.54 5.46
CA LEU A 36 1.54 14.19 5.33
C LEU A 36 2.41 15.36 4.83
N ARG A 37 1.86 16.34 4.13
CA ARG A 37 2.61 17.54 3.65
C ARG A 37 3.95 17.21 2.99
N LEU A 38 4.02 16.12 2.22
CA LEU A 38 5.24 15.76 1.49
C LEU A 38 5.52 16.77 0.39
N PRO A 39 6.73 17.34 0.31
CA PRO A 39 7.11 18.23 -0.78
C PRO A 39 7.35 17.42 -2.07
N ASP A 40 7.31 18.09 -3.21
CA ASP A 40 7.68 17.55 -4.53
C ASP A 40 7.08 16.17 -4.83
N THR A 41 5.82 15.96 -4.44
CA THR A 41 5.18 14.66 -4.49
C THR A 41 3.91 14.69 -5.34
N LYS A 42 3.79 13.74 -6.27
CA LYS A 42 2.56 13.43 -6.98
C LYS A 42 1.79 12.36 -6.23
N TRP A 43 0.53 12.64 -5.94
CA TRP A 43 -0.40 11.72 -5.30
C TRP A 43 -1.38 11.15 -6.30
N VAL A 44 -1.62 9.85 -6.22
CA VAL A 44 -2.57 9.11 -7.06
C VAL A 44 -3.49 8.30 -6.16
N PHE A 45 -4.80 8.47 -6.34
CA PHE A 45 -5.84 7.81 -5.53
C PHE A 45 -6.73 6.96 -6.45
N PRO A 46 -6.40 5.69 -6.66
CA PRO A 46 -7.23 4.83 -7.47
C PRO A 46 -8.49 4.38 -6.70
N GLN A 47 -9.57 4.16 -7.44
CA GLN A 47 -10.73 3.45 -6.94
C GLN A 47 -10.60 1.96 -7.21
N ALA A 48 -10.95 1.14 -6.21
CA ALA A 48 -11.01 -0.30 -6.39
C ALA A 48 -12.03 -0.71 -7.47
N PRO A 49 -11.78 -1.82 -8.21
CA PRO A 49 -12.60 -2.20 -9.37
C PRO A 49 -13.96 -2.78 -9.00
N TYR A 50 -14.08 -3.41 -7.83
CA TYR A 50 -15.28 -4.12 -7.45
C TYR A 50 -16.15 -3.28 -6.50
N LYS A 51 -17.48 -3.39 -6.62
CA LYS A 51 -18.38 -2.81 -5.62
C LYS A 51 -18.35 -3.66 -4.34
N SER A 52 -18.32 -2.99 -3.21
CA SER A 52 -18.49 -3.64 -1.92
C SER A 52 -19.96 -4.05 -1.71
N ASP A 53 -20.19 -5.07 -0.90
CA ASP A 53 -21.51 -5.53 -0.46
C ASP A 53 -22.20 -4.57 0.52
N LYS A 54 -21.45 -3.62 1.11
CA LYS A 54 -21.98 -2.57 2.00
C LYS A 54 -22.11 -1.23 1.29
N SER A 55 -20.98 -0.56 1.13
CA SER A 55 -20.90 0.75 0.47
C SER A 55 -19.53 0.89 -0.17
N GLY A 56 -19.35 1.83 -1.11
CA GLY A 56 -18.05 2.07 -1.74
C GLY A 56 -17.53 0.85 -2.52
N TYR A 57 -16.20 0.65 -2.46
CA TYR A 57 -15.51 -0.29 -3.34
C TYR A 57 -14.57 -1.22 -2.57
N THR A 58 -14.18 -2.34 -3.21
CA THR A 58 -13.32 -3.37 -2.65
C THR A 58 -12.26 -3.83 -3.65
N TRP A 59 -11.06 -4.13 -3.15
CA TRP A 59 -9.94 -4.64 -3.96
C TRP A 59 -10.00 -6.15 -4.18
N PHE A 60 -10.77 -6.85 -3.36
CA PHE A 60 -10.95 -8.31 -3.46
C PHE A 60 -12.43 -8.62 -3.49
N HIS A 61 -12.86 -9.38 -4.49
CA HIS A 61 -14.24 -9.84 -4.65
C HIS A 61 -14.32 -11.34 -4.48
N GLY A 62 -15.40 -11.85 -3.86
CA GLY A 62 -15.57 -13.26 -3.56
C GLY A 62 -15.49 -13.58 -2.07
N ASN A 63 -15.28 -14.85 -1.77
CA ASN A 63 -15.15 -15.37 -0.41
C ASN A 63 -14.24 -16.61 -0.38
N ASP A 64 -14.05 -17.22 0.79
CA ASP A 64 -13.17 -18.38 0.96
C ASP A 64 -13.72 -19.66 0.30
N GLU A 65 -15.03 -19.75 0.06
CA GLU A 65 -15.66 -20.89 -0.61
C GLU A 65 -15.55 -20.81 -2.14
N THR A 66 -15.80 -19.62 -2.70
CA THR A 66 -15.80 -19.40 -4.16
C THR A 66 -14.45 -18.95 -4.70
N GLY A 67 -13.51 -18.64 -3.80
CA GLY A 67 -12.25 -18.00 -4.12
C GLY A 67 -12.36 -16.48 -4.17
N TRP A 68 -11.19 -15.84 -4.27
CA TRP A 68 -11.05 -14.39 -4.27
C TRP A 68 -10.55 -13.90 -5.63
N GLU A 69 -11.32 -13.02 -6.26
CA GLU A 69 -10.92 -12.29 -7.46
C GLU A 69 -10.18 -11.02 -7.07
N TYR A 70 -9.02 -10.80 -7.67
CA TYR A 70 -8.15 -9.65 -7.41
C TYR A 70 -7.34 -9.23 -8.64
N LYS A 71 -7.52 -9.91 -9.75
CA LYS A 71 -6.73 -9.69 -10.97
C LYS A 71 -6.84 -8.25 -11.47
N ASP A 72 -8.07 -7.71 -11.50
CA ASP A 72 -8.29 -6.33 -11.94
C ASP A 72 -7.60 -5.32 -11.02
N SER A 73 -7.57 -5.59 -9.71
CA SER A 73 -6.85 -4.77 -8.74
C SER A 73 -5.34 -4.76 -9.01
N PHE A 74 -4.78 -5.91 -9.34
CA PHE A 74 -3.35 -6.02 -9.68
C PHE A 74 -3.05 -5.31 -11.01
N ILE A 75 -3.92 -5.42 -12.00
CA ILE A 75 -3.81 -4.73 -13.30
C ILE A 75 -3.85 -3.21 -13.07
N ILE A 76 -4.75 -2.71 -12.22
CA ILE A 76 -4.85 -1.28 -11.89
C ILE A 76 -3.54 -0.78 -11.28
N ILE A 77 -3.00 -1.44 -10.26
CA ILE A 77 -1.74 -1.00 -9.65
C ILE A 77 -0.59 -1.05 -10.65
N HIS A 78 -0.50 -2.12 -11.44
CA HIS A 78 0.54 -2.25 -12.47
C HIS A 78 0.45 -1.13 -13.52
N SER A 79 -0.76 -0.84 -14.02
CA SER A 79 -0.96 0.24 -14.99
C SER A 79 -0.59 1.61 -14.42
N LEU A 80 -0.91 1.88 -13.14
CA LEU A 80 -0.54 3.14 -12.49
C LEU A 80 0.97 3.30 -12.33
N ILE A 81 1.68 2.23 -11.98
CA ILE A 81 3.15 2.25 -11.94
C ILE A 81 3.69 2.56 -13.34
N GLN A 82 3.20 1.88 -14.38
CA GLN A 82 3.63 2.13 -15.75
C GLN A 82 3.32 3.55 -16.21
N ASP A 83 2.11 4.06 -15.94
CA ASP A 83 1.73 5.45 -16.25
C ASP A 83 2.65 6.48 -15.57
N LEU A 84 3.12 6.20 -14.34
CA LEU A 84 4.08 7.05 -13.64
C LEU A 84 5.48 6.97 -14.26
N VAL A 85 5.92 5.78 -14.64
CA VAL A 85 7.20 5.59 -15.35
C VAL A 85 7.18 6.31 -16.70
N ASP A 86 6.08 6.24 -17.44
CA ASP A 86 5.91 6.94 -18.73
C ASP A 86 5.88 8.48 -18.55
N GLN A 87 5.52 8.98 -17.36
CA GLN A 87 5.62 10.39 -16.97
C GLN A 87 7.03 10.79 -16.50
N GLY A 88 7.98 9.86 -16.45
CA GLY A 88 9.39 10.11 -16.14
C GLY A 88 9.81 9.79 -14.71
N PHE A 89 8.93 9.23 -13.87
CA PHE A 89 9.35 8.74 -12.56
C PHE A 89 10.15 7.44 -12.69
N LYS A 90 11.22 7.32 -11.93
CA LYS A 90 11.92 6.04 -11.79
C LYS A 90 11.16 5.14 -10.81
N HIS A 91 11.37 3.83 -10.90
CA HIS A 91 10.74 2.90 -9.97
C HIS A 91 11.08 3.20 -8.49
N ASP A 92 12.31 3.62 -8.19
CA ASP A 92 12.73 3.97 -6.83
C ASP A 92 12.15 5.31 -6.31
N GLU A 93 11.49 6.08 -7.18
CA GLU A 93 10.76 7.30 -6.84
C GLU A 93 9.25 7.06 -6.60
N ILE A 94 8.78 5.80 -6.78
CA ILE A 94 7.36 5.43 -6.67
C ILE A 94 7.11 4.64 -5.40
N PHE A 95 6.06 5.01 -4.65
CA PHE A 95 5.67 4.40 -3.39
C PHE A 95 4.21 3.95 -3.41
N LEU A 96 3.91 2.85 -2.70
CA LEU A 96 2.55 2.44 -2.39
C LEU A 96 2.26 2.71 -0.91
N LEU A 97 1.21 3.44 -0.61
CA LEU A 97 0.70 3.64 0.74
C LEU A 97 -0.70 3.04 0.81
N GLY A 98 -0.87 1.97 1.57
CA GLY A 98 -2.13 1.25 1.66
C GLY A 98 -2.69 1.22 3.07
N PHE A 99 -4.01 1.30 3.20
CA PHE A 99 -4.70 1.13 4.48
C PHE A 99 -5.56 -0.14 4.47
N SER A 100 -5.47 -0.96 5.52
CA SER A 100 -6.30 -2.13 5.73
C SER A 100 -6.27 -3.07 4.51
N GLN A 101 -7.37 -3.26 3.79
CA GLN A 101 -7.42 -4.04 2.56
C GLN A 101 -6.47 -3.50 1.47
N GLY A 102 -6.29 -2.17 1.39
CA GLY A 102 -5.31 -1.55 0.49
C GLY A 102 -3.87 -1.85 0.87
N ALA A 103 -3.58 -1.99 2.17
CA ALA A 103 -2.28 -2.44 2.65
C ALA A 103 -2.00 -3.91 2.27
N CYS A 104 -3.02 -4.76 2.40
CA CYS A 104 -2.98 -6.14 1.93
C CYS A 104 -2.64 -6.19 0.44
N LEU A 105 -3.39 -5.45 -0.39
CA LEU A 105 -3.15 -5.39 -1.84
C LEU A 105 -1.72 -4.94 -2.17
N ALA A 106 -1.24 -3.89 -1.53
CA ALA A 106 0.10 -3.36 -1.77
C ALA A 106 1.20 -4.40 -1.49
N MET A 107 1.11 -5.15 -0.39
CA MET A 107 2.04 -6.22 -0.06
C MET A 107 1.96 -7.39 -1.05
N GLU A 108 0.75 -7.86 -1.33
CA GLU A 108 0.52 -9.00 -2.24
C GLU A 108 0.94 -8.67 -3.68
N TRP A 109 0.70 -7.43 -4.13
CA TRP A 109 1.12 -7.00 -5.45
C TRP A 109 2.65 -6.89 -5.54
N MET A 110 3.27 -6.20 -4.59
CA MET A 110 4.70 -5.85 -4.62
C MET A 110 5.61 -7.07 -4.70
N ILE A 111 5.37 -8.10 -3.90
CA ILE A 111 6.26 -9.27 -3.85
C ILE A 111 6.34 -10.04 -5.18
N ARG A 112 5.32 -9.88 -6.04
CA ARG A 112 5.20 -10.60 -7.33
C ARG A 112 5.78 -9.82 -8.51
N GLN A 113 6.37 -8.65 -8.27
CA GLN A 113 6.87 -7.85 -9.37
C GLN A 113 8.28 -8.27 -9.80
N PRO A 114 8.60 -8.22 -11.11
CA PRO A 114 9.93 -8.47 -11.61
C PRO A 114 10.86 -7.23 -11.49
N PHE A 115 10.54 -6.31 -10.59
CA PHE A 115 11.27 -5.09 -10.27
C PHE A 115 10.97 -4.64 -8.84
N SER A 116 11.82 -3.77 -8.30
CA SER A 116 11.58 -3.08 -7.05
C SER A 116 11.04 -1.67 -7.28
N ILE A 117 10.32 -1.14 -6.29
CA ILE A 117 9.90 0.27 -6.22
C ILE A 117 10.53 0.93 -5.00
N GLY A 118 10.41 2.25 -4.85
CA GLY A 118 10.98 3.00 -3.72
C GLY A 118 10.54 2.44 -2.38
N GLY A 119 9.25 2.15 -2.20
CA GLY A 119 8.80 1.49 -0.99
C GLY A 119 7.32 1.20 -0.92
N VAL A 120 6.96 0.39 0.08
CA VAL A 120 5.56 0.08 0.41
C VAL A 120 5.31 0.40 1.88
N ILE A 121 4.21 1.08 2.17
CA ILE A 121 3.79 1.51 3.49
C ILE A 121 2.43 0.89 3.81
N PRO A 122 2.39 -0.37 4.27
CA PRO A 122 1.16 -1.03 4.70
C PRO A 122 0.76 -0.55 6.10
N ILE A 123 -0.44 0.02 6.22
CA ILE A 123 -0.99 0.48 7.49
C ILE A 123 -2.19 -0.37 7.86
N ALA A 124 -2.17 -0.99 9.04
CA ALA A 124 -3.20 -1.89 9.56
C ALA A 124 -3.54 -3.02 8.58
N GLY A 125 -2.51 -3.60 7.94
CA GLY A 125 -2.65 -4.60 6.90
C GLY A 125 -2.45 -6.04 7.38
N PHE A 126 -2.67 -6.96 6.47
CA PHE A 126 -2.47 -8.40 6.67
C PHE A 126 -2.02 -9.07 5.37
N ILE A 127 -1.39 -10.23 5.45
CA ILE A 127 -1.04 -11.06 4.29
C ILE A 127 -2.20 -12.02 4.02
N LYS A 128 -2.79 -11.93 2.82
CA LYS A 128 -3.96 -12.71 2.43
C LYS A 128 -3.60 -14.14 2.01
N TYR A 129 -2.59 -14.27 1.16
CA TYR A 129 -2.21 -15.56 0.57
C TYR A 129 -0.95 -16.13 1.21
N LYS A 130 -1.04 -16.42 2.54
CA LYS A 130 0.11 -16.81 3.39
C LYS A 130 0.92 -17.98 2.81
N ASP A 131 0.25 -19.01 2.31
CA ASP A 131 0.90 -20.22 1.78
C ASP A 131 1.68 -19.97 0.49
N ARG A 132 1.18 -19.03 -0.33
CA ARG A 132 1.79 -18.68 -1.61
C ARG A 132 2.82 -17.55 -1.50
N PHE A 133 2.78 -16.76 -0.45
CA PHE A 133 3.57 -15.53 -0.32
C PHE A 133 5.08 -15.78 -0.53
N LYS A 134 5.61 -16.85 0.08
CA LYS A 134 7.02 -17.24 -0.09
C LYS A 134 7.34 -17.74 -1.49
N ILE A 135 6.39 -18.45 -2.11
CA ILE A 135 6.57 -19.06 -3.44
C ILE A 135 6.53 -17.99 -4.51
N ASP A 136 5.64 -17.02 -4.35
CA ASP A 136 5.36 -15.98 -5.35
C ASP A 136 6.36 -14.80 -5.26
N ALA A 137 7.13 -14.67 -4.17
CA ALA A 137 8.09 -13.59 -3.97
C ALA A 137 9.27 -13.70 -4.97
N THR A 138 9.47 -12.65 -5.76
CA THR A 138 10.56 -12.56 -6.73
C THR A 138 11.86 -12.05 -6.07
N LEU A 139 13.00 -12.29 -6.70
CA LEU A 139 14.28 -11.74 -6.23
C LEU A 139 14.34 -10.22 -6.48
N GLU A 140 13.79 -9.78 -7.59
CA GLU A 140 13.82 -8.39 -8.05
C GLU A 140 12.99 -7.48 -7.15
N SER A 141 11.89 -7.97 -6.57
CA SER A 141 11.05 -7.20 -5.65
C SER A 141 11.73 -6.90 -4.30
N LYS A 142 12.80 -7.63 -3.94
CA LYS A 142 13.49 -7.49 -2.64
C LYS A 142 14.19 -6.14 -2.43
N GLY A 143 14.44 -5.40 -3.48
CA GLY A 143 14.95 -4.03 -3.38
C GLY A 143 13.94 -3.03 -2.82
N THR A 144 12.64 -3.39 -2.81
CA THR A 144 11.58 -2.54 -2.26
C THR A 144 11.68 -2.44 -0.74
N GLN A 145 11.76 -1.22 -0.22
CA GLN A 145 11.74 -0.96 1.22
C GLN A 145 10.33 -1.12 1.79
N ILE A 146 10.20 -1.57 3.04
CA ILE A 146 8.88 -1.81 3.65
C ILE A 146 8.79 -1.13 5.02
N LEU A 147 7.76 -0.29 5.21
CA LEU A 147 7.41 0.32 6.47
C LEU A 147 6.03 -0.13 6.90
N LEU A 148 5.95 -1.14 7.78
CA LEU A 148 4.70 -1.59 8.39
C LEU A 148 4.31 -0.62 9.53
N ILE A 149 3.03 -0.24 9.59
CA ILE A 149 2.47 0.58 10.67
C ILE A 149 1.18 -0.07 11.16
N HIS A 150 1.01 -0.21 12.48
CA HIS A 150 -0.20 -0.79 13.05
C HIS A 150 -0.59 -0.12 14.37
N GLY A 151 -1.89 -0.16 14.70
CA GLY A 151 -2.42 0.28 15.98
C GLY A 151 -2.39 -0.85 17.02
N ASP A 152 -1.94 -0.57 18.25
CA ASP A 152 -1.93 -1.55 19.35
C ASP A 152 -3.34 -1.90 19.87
N LYS A 153 -4.35 -1.07 19.50
CA LYS A 153 -5.76 -1.23 19.88
C LYS A 153 -6.67 -1.56 18.69
N ASP A 154 -6.08 -2.07 17.62
CA ASP A 154 -6.82 -2.46 16.42
C ASP A 154 -7.55 -3.79 16.67
N GLU A 155 -8.88 -3.72 16.81
CA GLU A 155 -9.77 -4.88 17.01
C GLU A 155 -10.33 -5.44 15.69
N ILE A 156 -10.08 -4.79 14.56
CA ILE A 156 -10.55 -5.22 13.22
C ILE A 156 -9.50 -6.11 12.56
N ILE A 157 -8.27 -5.61 12.49
CA ILE A 157 -7.09 -6.38 12.07
C ILE A 157 -6.12 -6.32 13.25
N HIS A 158 -5.93 -7.44 13.92
CA HIS A 158 -5.08 -7.49 15.10
C HIS A 158 -3.60 -7.19 14.76
N PRO A 159 -2.86 -6.46 15.62
CA PRO A 159 -1.48 -6.04 15.34
C PRO A 159 -0.52 -7.21 15.12
N GLU A 160 -0.84 -8.41 15.63
CA GLU A 160 -0.10 -9.65 15.36
C GLU A 160 -0.01 -10.00 13.87
N GLU A 161 -0.95 -9.52 13.03
CA GLU A 161 -0.85 -9.75 11.58
C GLU A 161 0.33 -8.95 10.98
N SER A 162 0.61 -7.73 11.46
CA SER A 162 1.81 -6.99 11.05
C SER A 162 3.09 -7.59 11.62
N GLU A 163 3.08 -8.16 12.82
CA GLU A 163 4.23 -8.89 13.37
C GLU A 163 4.54 -10.17 12.56
N LYS A 164 3.49 -10.89 12.13
CA LYS A 164 3.65 -12.04 11.23
C LYS A 164 4.20 -11.61 9.86
N ALA A 165 3.70 -10.49 9.33
CA ALA A 165 4.21 -9.91 8.08
C ALA A 165 5.69 -9.51 8.21
N LEU A 166 6.08 -8.84 9.30
CA LEU A 166 7.47 -8.49 9.59
C LEU A 166 8.39 -9.71 9.54
N LYS A 167 8.04 -10.76 10.31
CA LYS A 167 8.83 -12.02 10.36
C LYS A 167 8.94 -12.69 8.99
N LEU A 168 7.86 -12.68 8.23
CA LEU A 168 7.82 -13.28 6.91
C LEU A 168 8.70 -12.50 5.93
N PHE A 169 8.58 -11.18 5.86
CA PHE A 169 9.44 -10.35 5.01
C PHE A 169 10.91 -10.47 5.38
N GLN A 170 11.25 -10.46 6.68
CA GLN A 170 12.62 -10.69 7.15
C GLN A 170 13.16 -12.06 6.71
N SER A 171 12.34 -13.13 6.82
CA SER A 171 12.73 -14.45 6.39
C SER A 171 12.99 -14.58 4.89
N LEU A 172 12.41 -13.68 4.09
CA LEU A 172 12.59 -13.59 2.64
C LEU A 172 13.72 -12.63 2.23
N GLY A 173 14.33 -11.92 3.20
CA GLY A 173 15.45 -11.01 2.96
C GLY A 173 15.06 -9.61 2.51
N TYR A 174 13.82 -9.15 2.79
CA TYR A 174 13.42 -7.76 2.57
C TYR A 174 13.93 -6.85 3.69
N ASN A 175 14.19 -5.58 3.36
CA ASN A 175 14.40 -4.52 4.35
C ASN A 175 13.03 -4.03 4.84
N VAL A 176 12.67 -4.38 6.06
CA VAL A 176 11.36 -4.12 6.65
C VAL A 176 11.46 -3.63 8.08
N ASN A 177 10.70 -2.59 8.39
CA ASN A 177 10.53 -2.05 9.73
C ASN A 177 9.05 -2.07 10.13
N LEU A 178 8.76 -2.21 11.42
CA LEU A 178 7.42 -2.16 12.00
C LEU A 178 7.35 -1.09 13.09
N HIS A 179 6.34 -0.23 12.99
CA HIS A 179 5.98 0.73 14.03
C HIS A 179 4.59 0.42 14.57
N ILE A 180 4.50 0.11 15.86
CA ILE A 180 3.24 -0.02 16.58
C ILE A 180 2.92 1.32 17.24
N LEU A 181 1.73 1.83 17.02
CA LEU A 181 1.25 3.12 17.51
C LEU A 181 0.02 2.94 18.40
N SER A 182 -0.18 3.83 19.38
CA SER A 182 -1.35 3.75 20.27
C SER A 182 -2.59 4.28 19.57
N THR A 183 -3.25 3.41 18.83
CA THR A 183 -4.46 3.72 18.05
C THR A 183 -5.27 2.47 17.72
N GLU A 184 -6.53 2.69 17.38
CA GLU A 184 -7.47 1.69 16.82
C GLU A 184 -7.20 1.48 15.31
N HIS A 185 -8.19 0.85 14.60
CA HIS A 185 -8.15 0.61 13.13
C HIS A 185 -8.28 1.92 12.33
N LYS A 186 -7.22 2.69 12.28
CA LYS A 186 -7.15 3.98 11.53
C LYS A 186 -5.71 4.37 11.21
N ILE A 187 -5.54 5.38 10.37
CA ILE A 187 -4.26 6.01 10.08
C ILE A 187 -4.09 7.21 11.04
N PRO A 188 -3.28 7.11 12.09
CA PRO A 188 -3.12 8.20 13.05
C PRO A 188 -2.15 9.27 12.53
N LEU A 189 -2.39 10.53 12.90
CA LEU A 189 -1.46 11.62 12.58
C LEU A 189 -0.06 11.41 13.16
N SER A 190 0.07 10.65 14.24
CA SER A 190 1.36 10.27 14.83
C SER A 190 2.23 9.42 13.88
N ALA A 191 1.65 8.80 12.85
CA ALA A 191 2.38 8.07 11.81
C ALA A 191 3.10 9.00 10.81
N ASN A 192 2.70 10.26 10.72
CA ASN A 192 3.16 11.17 9.67
C ASN A 192 4.69 11.30 9.64
N ASN A 193 5.34 11.45 10.78
CA ASN A 193 6.80 11.59 10.84
C ASN A 193 7.54 10.35 10.32
N GLN A 194 7.04 9.15 10.62
CA GLN A 194 7.63 7.89 10.15
C GLN A 194 7.47 7.76 8.64
N ILE A 195 6.27 8.05 8.13
CA ILE A 195 5.96 7.99 6.69
C ILE A 195 6.79 9.03 5.92
N GLN A 196 6.85 10.27 6.41
CA GLN A 196 7.65 11.33 5.78
C GLN A 196 9.13 10.94 5.70
N ARG A 197 9.72 10.49 6.83
CA ARG A 197 11.13 10.06 6.87
C ARG A 197 11.40 8.91 5.91
N PHE A 198 10.50 7.94 5.84
CA PHE A 198 10.64 6.79 4.96
C PHE A 198 10.64 7.20 3.49
N ILE A 199 9.68 8.03 3.06
CA ILE A 199 9.58 8.48 1.65
C ILE A 199 10.71 9.44 1.28
N LEU A 200 11.16 10.30 2.19
CA LEU A 200 12.17 11.32 1.91
C LEU A 200 13.61 10.81 2.04
N ALA A 201 13.85 9.65 2.66
CA ALA A 201 15.18 9.08 2.83
C ALA A 201 15.68 8.29 1.61
N ILE A 202 14.80 8.00 0.66
CA ILE A 202 15.06 7.22 -0.57
C ILE A 202 15.13 8.16 -1.82
#